data_24140457c3429c414fe2f9856af07af3
#
_entry.id   24140457c3429c414fe2f9856af07af3
#
_cell.length_a   1.000
_cell.length_b   1.000
_cell.length_c   1.000
_cell.angle_alpha   90.00
_cell.angle_beta   90.00
_cell.angle_gamma   90.00
#
_symmetry.space_group_name_H-M   'P 1'
#
loop_
_entity.id
_entity.type
_entity.pdbx_description
1 polymer ?
#
loop_
_entity_poly.entity_id
_entity_poly.type
_entity_poly.pdbx_seq_one_letter_code
_entity_poly.pdbx_strand_id
1 'polypeptide(L)' 'MSTIELVGLIVSVAVLVYLLVALVRPERF' A
#
# COMPACT_ATOMS: atom_id res chain seq x y z
N MET A 1 10.06 -8.04 16.24
CA MET A 1 9.72 -8.10 14.82
C MET A 1 10.93 -8.43 14.00
N SER A 2 10.77 -9.26 13.02
CA SER A 2 11.89 -9.59 12.18
C SER A 2 11.86 -8.68 10.95
N THR A 3 12.96 -8.67 10.24
CA THR A 3 13.08 -7.83 9.06
C THR A 3 12.03 -8.19 8.04
N ILE A 4 11.76 -9.46 7.89
CA ILE A 4 10.77 -9.91 6.92
C ILE A 4 9.40 -9.37 7.27
N GLU A 5 9.06 -9.37 8.55
CA GLU A 5 7.77 -8.85 8.95
C GLU A 5 7.68 -7.36 8.71
N LEU A 6 8.77 -6.66 8.94
CA LEU A 6 8.78 -5.24 8.72
C LEU A 6 8.57 -4.92 7.25
N VAL A 7 9.24 -5.65 6.38
CA VAL A 7 9.09 -5.45 4.95
C VAL A 7 7.67 -5.72 4.51
N GLY A 8 7.08 -6.79 5.02
CA GLY A 8 5.72 -7.13 4.69
C GLY A 8 4.75 -6.05 5.12
N LEU A 9 5.00 -5.47 6.28
CA LEU A 9 4.13 -4.42 6.78
C LEU A 9 4.21 -3.18 5.92
N ILE A 10 5.41 -2.81 5.52
CA ILE A 10 5.60 -1.64 4.67
C ILE A 10 4.91 -1.85 3.33
N VAL A 11 5.06 -3.03 2.76
CA VAL A 11 4.44 -3.32 1.47
C VAL A 11 2.92 -3.28 1.59
N SER A 12 2.39 -3.82 2.68
CA SER A 12 0.95 -3.83 2.87
C SER A 12 0.40 -2.41 2.96
N VAL A 13 1.08 -1.56 3.71
CA VAL A 13 0.64 -0.19 3.86
C VAL A 13 0.72 0.53 2.53
N ALA A 14 1.78 0.28 1.77
CA ALA A 14 1.94 0.93 0.48
C ALA A 14 0.81 0.53 -0.47
N VAL A 15 0.46 -0.74 -0.48
CA VAL A 15 -0.61 -1.21 -1.35
C VAL A 15 -1.94 -0.62 -0.91
N LEU A 16 -2.16 -0.53 0.40
CA LEU A 16 -3.39 0.03 0.92
C LEU A 16 -3.55 1.48 0.49
N VAL A 17 -2.49 2.26 0.63
CA VAL A 17 -2.53 3.65 0.25
C VAL A 17 -2.75 3.78 -1.25
N TYR A 18 -2.11 2.91 -2.01
CA TYR A 18 -2.26 2.93 -3.45
C TYR A 18 -3.72 2.69 -3.85
N LEU A 19 -4.34 1.70 -3.23
CA LEU A 19 -5.74 1.40 -3.53
C LEU A 19 -6.65 2.54 -3.12
N LEU A 20 -6.36 3.17 -2.00
CA LEU A 20 -7.16 4.29 -1.54
C LEU A 20 -7.10 5.44 -2.53
N VAL A 21 -5.91 5.75 -2.99
CA VAL A 21 -5.73 6.83 -3.93
C VAL A 21 -6.43 6.50 -5.24
N ALA A 22 -6.34 5.25 -5.67
CA ALA A 22 -6.99 4.82 -6.90
C ALA A 22 -8.50 4.94 -6.79
N LEU A 23 -9.03 4.70 -5.62
CA LEU A 23 -10.46 4.79 -5.41
C LEU A 23 -10.93 6.23 -5.42
N VAL A 24 -10.14 7.11 -4.83
CA VAL A 24 -10.50 8.51 -4.78
C VAL A 24 -10.28 9.17 -6.13
N ARG A 25 -9.29 8.70 -6.90
CA ARG A 25 -9.04 9.26 -8.22
C ARG A 25 -9.12 8.16 -9.24
N PRO A 26 -10.29 7.74 -9.60
CA PRO A 26 -10.45 6.63 -10.52
C PRO A 26 -9.96 6.94 -11.91
N GLU A 27 -9.82 8.18 -12.24
CA GLU A 27 -9.41 8.50 -13.57
C GLU A 27 -7.92 8.58 -13.74
N ARG A 28 -7.13 8.22 -12.71
CA ARG A 28 -5.75 8.23 -12.90
C ARG A 28 -5.41 7.12 -13.84
N PHE A 29 -4.78 6.96 -14.61
CA PHE A 29 -4.49 5.92 -15.49
C PHE A 29 -3.86 6.39 -16.73
#